data_7cb3ef8410e63d5b5c507cf64e0ce2d9
#
_entry.id   7cb3ef8410e63d5b5c507cf64e0ce2d9
#
_cell.length_a   1.000
_cell.length_b   1.000
_cell.length_c   1.000
_cell.angle_alpha   90.00
_cell.angle_beta   90.00
_cell.angle_gamma   90.00
#
_symmetry.space_group_name_H-M   'P 1'
#
loop_
_entity.id
_entity.type
_entity.pdbx_description
1 polymer ?
#
loop_
_entity_poly.entity_id
_entity_poly.type
_entity_poly.pdbx_seq_one_letter_code
_entity_poly.pdbx_strand_id
1 'polypeptide(L)'
;IYIVTDQQTASAMSCMGNTDVHTPNMDRLAQAGILFKNAYCSAPLSGPSRASMFTGHTSHEVGLSRNNVPVADSLRTASLGWLMQRAGYECAYGGKWHVHTPSMPDGEFGFSTIHPHNDNGLAEASVAFLEQKHSKPFFLVVGFDNPHNICEYARSQNLPFGNLPELPQDEWPGLPSNFARNPYAVSYTHLRAHETDQYL
;
A
#
# COMPACT_ATOMS: atom_id res chain seq x y z
N ILE A 1 -1.79 -15.30 1.48
CA ILE A 1 -2.29 -13.99 1.01
C ILE A 1 -1.43 -12.91 1.64
N TYR A 2 -1.04 -11.91 0.84
CA TYR A 2 -0.29 -10.74 1.27
C TYR A 2 -1.09 -9.48 0.92
N ILE A 3 -1.62 -8.79 1.94
CA ILE A 3 -2.43 -7.58 1.77
C ILE A 3 -1.55 -6.37 2.12
N VAL A 4 -1.51 -5.40 1.22
CA VAL A 4 -0.72 -4.17 1.37
C VAL A 4 -1.64 -2.97 1.20
N THR A 5 -1.64 -2.07 2.16
CA THR A 5 -2.23 -0.74 2.05
C THR A 5 -1.14 0.28 1.73
N ASP A 6 -1.46 1.35 1.01
CA ASP A 6 -0.46 2.38 0.69
C ASP A 6 -0.58 3.59 1.63
N GLN A 7 0.55 4.07 2.12
CA GLN A 7 0.65 5.25 3.00
C GLN A 7 -0.08 5.12 4.35
N GLN A 8 -0.48 3.91 4.77
CA GLN A 8 -1.10 3.72 6.07
C GLN A 8 -0.06 3.80 7.18
N THR A 9 -0.19 4.79 8.04
CA THR A 9 0.65 4.87 9.24
C THR A 9 0.17 3.88 10.31
N ALA A 10 1.05 3.42 11.19
CA ALA A 10 0.69 2.54 12.31
C ALA A 10 -0.41 3.17 13.19
N SER A 11 -0.39 4.49 13.38
CA SER A 11 -1.41 5.22 14.14
C SER A 11 -2.79 5.25 13.47
N ALA A 12 -2.93 4.84 12.21
CA ALA A 12 -4.21 4.74 11.51
C ALA A 12 -4.83 3.33 11.61
N MET A 13 -4.64 2.67 12.75
CA MET A 13 -5.23 1.37 13.08
C MET A 13 -5.71 1.35 14.52
N SER A 14 -6.94 0.83 14.77
CA SER A 14 -7.48 0.71 16.12
C SER A 14 -6.69 -0.27 17.01
N CYS A 15 -6.15 -1.35 16.46
CA CYS A 15 -5.26 -2.28 17.18
C CYS A 15 -3.93 -1.66 17.64
N MET A 16 -3.57 -0.47 17.12
CA MET A 16 -2.42 0.31 17.56
C MET A 16 -2.76 1.36 18.61
N GLY A 17 -4.02 1.38 19.10
CA GLY A 17 -4.50 2.26 20.15
C GLY A 17 -5.17 3.56 19.67
N ASN A 18 -5.41 3.69 18.37
CA ASN A 18 -6.19 4.83 17.85
C ASN A 18 -7.68 4.59 18.09
N THR A 19 -8.32 5.48 18.83
CA THR A 19 -9.75 5.43 19.16
C THR A 19 -10.64 6.12 18.13
N ASP A 20 -10.04 6.89 17.22
CA ASP A 20 -10.76 7.71 16.24
C ASP A 20 -10.96 6.96 14.90
N VAL A 21 -10.32 5.78 14.74
CA VAL A 21 -10.47 4.95 13.55
C VAL A 21 -11.04 3.58 13.93
N HIS A 22 -11.88 3.04 13.04
CA HIS A 22 -12.46 1.71 13.18
C HIS A 22 -11.88 0.77 12.11
N THR A 23 -10.95 -0.11 12.52
CA THR A 23 -10.33 -1.10 11.64
C THR A 23 -10.57 -2.54 12.13
N PRO A 24 -11.85 -2.99 12.24
CA PRO A 24 -12.21 -4.22 12.96
C PRO A 24 -11.62 -5.48 12.34
N ASN A 25 -11.41 -5.53 11.04
CA ASN A 25 -10.80 -6.68 10.39
C ASN A 25 -9.30 -6.75 10.64
N MET A 26 -8.59 -5.61 10.70
CA MET A 26 -7.18 -5.57 11.11
C MET A 26 -7.02 -5.96 12.58
N ASP A 27 -7.95 -5.52 13.43
CA ASP A 27 -7.98 -5.90 14.86
C ASP A 27 -8.15 -7.41 15.03
N ARG A 28 -9.05 -8.04 14.25
CA ARG A 28 -9.23 -9.50 14.26
C ARG A 28 -7.96 -10.24 13.84
N LEU A 29 -7.27 -9.75 12.81
CA LEU A 29 -5.98 -10.32 12.39
C LEU A 29 -4.91 -10.15 13.47
N ALA A 30 -4.84 -8.98 14.10
CA ALA A 30 -3.91 -8.71 15.20
C ALA A 30 -4.16 -9.61 16.42
N GLN A 31 -5.43 -9.89 16.74
CA GLN A 31 -5.84 -10.79 17.85
C GLN A 31 -5.56 -12.26 17.54
N ALA A 32 -5.71 -12.67 16.28
CA ALA A 32 -5.53 -14.06 15.84
C ALA A 32 -4.08 -14.41 15.49
N GLY A 33 -3.23 -13.41 15.30
CA GLY A 33 -1.88 -13.55 14.83
C GLY A 33 -0.83 -12.81 15.66
N ILE A 34 0.18 -12.26 15.00
CA ILE A 34 1.26 -11.48 15.60
C ILE A 34 1.19 -10.05 15.08
N LEU A 35 1.09 -9.06 15.98
CA LEU A 35 1.14 -7.64 15.66
C LEU A 35 2.55 -7.09 15.85
N PHE A 36 3.22 -6.73 14.77
CA PHE A 36 4.51 -6.06 14.79
C PHE A 36 4.33 -4.56 14.99
N LYS A 37 4.53 -4.06 16.21
CA LYS A 37 4.35 -2.64 16.53
C LYS A 37 5.46 -1.73 15.98
N ASN A 38 6.63 -2.30 15.73
CA ASN A 38 7.82 -1.58 15.26
C ASN A 38 8.29 -2.20 13.93
N ALA A 39 7.47 -2.05 12.89
CA ALA A 39 7.83 -2.44 11.54
C ALA A 39 8.21 -1.19 10.72
N TYR A 40 9.28 -1.29 9.94
CA TYR A 40 9.82 -0.17 9.15
C TYR A 40 9.97 -0.60 7.69
N CYS A 41 9.59 0.28 6.76
CA CYS A 41 9.90 0.09 5.35
C CYS A 41 11.35 0.48 5.07
N SER A 42 11.93 -0.07 4.00
CA SER A 42 13.32 0.24 3.63
C SER A 42 13.49 1.67 3.08
N ALA A 43 12.41 2.26 2.56
CA ALA A 43 12.33 3.64 2.12
C ALA A 43 10.87 4.13 2.22
N PRO A 44 10.61 5.35 2.74
CA PRO A 44 9.25 5.85 2.92
C PRO A 44 8.67 6.46 1.61
N LEU A 45 8.76 5.71 0.51
CA LEU A 45 8.28 6.09 -0.82
C LEU A 45 7.79 4.83 -1.54
N SER A 46 6.64 4.89 -2.21
CA SER A 46 5.93 3.72 -2.77
C SER A 46 6.81 2.83 -3.65
N GLY A 47 7.42 3.36 -4.71
CA GLY A 47 8.23 2.59 -5.64
C GLY A 47 9.42 1.89 -4.97
N PRO A 48 10.31 2.62 -4.29
CA PRO A 48 11.44 2.03 -3.58
C PRO A 48 11.05 1.03 -2.50
N SER A 49 10.00 1.32 -1.71
CA SER A 49 9.51 0.40 -0.68
C SER A 49 8.97 -0.90 -1.29
N ARG A 50 8.13 -0.79 -2.33
CA ARG A 50 7.54 -1.95 -3.01
C ARG A 50 8.61 -2.76 -3.74
N ALA A 51 9.57 -2.12 -4.39
CA ALA A 51 10.71 -2.82 -5.00
C ALA A 51 11.46 -3.66 -3.94
N SER A 52 11.71 -3.09 -2.78
CA SER A 52 12.35 -3.83 -1.67
C SER A 52 11.53 -5.03 -1.20
N MET A 53 10.21 -4.87 -1.07
CA MET A 53 9.31 -5.98 -0.68
C MET A 53 9.33 -7.13 -1.68
N PHE A 54 9.37 -6.82 -2.99
CA PHE A 54 9.29 -7.86 -4.03
C PHE A 54 10.65 -8.41 -4.47
N THR A 55 11.75 -7.71 -4.22
CA THR A 55 13.10 -8.20 -4.57
C THR A 55 13.87 -8.76 -3.38
N GLY A 56 13.46 -8.44 -2.15
CA GLY A 56 14.19 -8.80 -0.93
C GLY A 56 15.48 -7.99 -0.71
N HIS A 57 15.68 -6.92 -1.50
CA HIS A 57 16.83 -6.02 -1.40
C HIS A 57 16.42 -4.66 -0.86
N THR A 58 17.32 -3.96 -0.21
CA THR A 58 17.05 -2.57 0.20
C THR A 58 16.92 -1.66 -1.03
N SER A 59 16.23 -0.53 -0.87
CA SER A 59 16.06 0.45 -1.96
C SER A 59 17.41 0.93 -2.52
N HIS A 60 18.44 1.00 -1.68
CA HIS A 60 19.80 1.35 -2.09
C HIS A 60 20.43 0.28 -3.00
N GLU A 61 20.30 -1.00 -2.63
CA GLU A 61 20.81 -2.13 -3.44
C GLU A 61 20.07 -2.26 -4.77
N VAL A 62 18.76 -1.97 -4.78
CA VAL A 62 17.95 -1.95 -6.00
C VAL A 62 18.25 -0.74 -6.88
N GLY A 63 18.91 0.30 -6.33
CA GLY A 63 19.21 1.55 -7.03
C GLY A 63 17.99 2.47 -7.19
N LEU A 64 16.90 2.24 -6.42
CA LEU A 64 15.69 3.05 -6.48
C LEU A 64 15.65 4.06 -5.34
N SER A 65 15.94 5.32 -5.66
CA SER A 65 15.79 6.47 -4.75
C SER A 65 14.49 7.28 -4.98
N ARG A 66 13.75 6.98 -6.04
CA ARG A 66 12.52 7.69 -6.45
C ARG A 66 11.55 6.76 -7.18
N ASN A 67 10.30 7.21 -7.33
CA ASN A 67 9.30 6.50 -8.12
C ASN A 67 9.66 6.45 -9.61
N ASN A 68 9.09 5.48 -10.32
CA ASN A 68 9.19 5.31 -11.78
C ASN A 68 10.64 5.10 -12.29
N VAL A 69 11.51 4.52 -11.47
CA VAL A 69 12.83 4.06 -11.88
C VAL A 69 12.76 2.57 -12.19
N PRO A 70 13.25 2.11 -13.34
CA PRO A 70 13.23 0.69 -13.69
C PRO A 70 14.03 -0.17 -12.69
N VAL A 71 13.48 -1.30 -12.31
CA VAL A 71 14.21 -2.35 -11.58
C VAL A 71 15.05 -3.14 -12.57
N ALA A 72 16.30 -3.43 -12.23
CA ALA A 72 17.19 -4.21 -13.06
C ALA A 72 16.61 -5.61 -13.38
N ASP A 73 16.81 -6.09 -14.59
CA ASP A 73 16.26 -7.35 -15.07
C ASP A 73 16.66 -8.54 -14.19
N SER A 74 17.88 -8.56 -13.69
CA SER A 74 18.39 -9.62 -12.78
C SER A 74 17.59 -9.70 -11.48
N LEU A 75 17.19 -8.55 -10.91
CA LEU A 75 16.37 -8.50 -9.70
C LEU A 75 14.90 -8.82 -10.01
N ARG A 76 14.41 -8.39 -11.15
CA ARG A 76 13.05 -8.63 -11.60
C ARG A 76 12.78 -10.13 -11.79
N THR A 77 13.68 -10.84 -12.45
CA THR A 77 13.58 -12.31 -12.66
C THR A 77 13.85 -13.14 -11.41
N ALA A 78 14.47 -12.55 -10.38
CA ALA A 78 14.69 -13.14 -9.06
C ALA A 78 13.66 -12.70 -8.00
N SER A 79 12.63 -11.97 -8.42
CA SER A 79 11.61 -11.41 -7.51
C SER A 79 10.76 -12.47 -6.80
N LEU A 80 10.05 -12.04 -5.76
CA LEU A 80 9.21 -12.89 -4.90
C LEU A 80 8.20 -13.73 -5.70
N GLY A 81 7.54 -13.16 -6.71
CA GLY A 81 6.60 -13.93 -7.53
C GLY A 81 7.28 -15.08 -8.28
N TRP A 82 8.45 -14.84 -8.89
CA TRP A 82 9.21 -15.90 -9.54
C TRP A 82 9.73 -16.95 -8.56
N LEU A 83 10.13 -16.53 -7.34
CA LEU A 83 10.53 -17.47 -6.28
C LEU A 83 9.37 -18.37 -5.88
N MET A 84 8.19 -17.81 -5.66
CA MET A 84 6.99 -18.55 -5.29
C MET A 84 6.53 -19.48 -6.42
N GLN A 85 6.59 -19.06 -7.69
CA GLN A 85 6.29 -19.93 -8.82
C GLN A 85 7.24 -21.13 -8.88
N ARG A 86 8.55 -20.92 -8.69
CA ARG A 86 9.53 -22.01 -8.62
C ARG A 86 9.29 -22.95 -7.44
N ALA A 87 8.69 -22.45 -6.35
CA ALA A 87 8.25 -23.26 -5.22
C ALA A 87 6.92 -23.99 -5.47
N GLY A 88 6.33 -23.86 -6.66
CA GLY A 88 5.11 -24.56 -7.06
C GLY A 88 3.81 -23.83 -6.79
N TYR A 89 3.85 -22.54 -6.45
CA TYR A 89 2.65 -21.74 -6.21
C TYR A 89 2.09 -21.13 -7.51
N GLU A 90 0.77 -21.02 -7.58
CA GLU A 90 0.08 -20.09 -8.46
C GLU A 90 0.19 -18.68 -7.87
N CYS A 91 0.70 -17.71 -8.64
CA CYS A 91 0.94 -16.36 -8.14
C CYS A 91 0.04 -15.35 -8.84
N ALA A 92 -0.75 -14.61 -8.07
CA ALA A 92 -1.69 -13.60 -8.54
C ALA A 92 -1.49 -12.27 -7.82
N TYR A 93 -1.78 -11.17 -8.52
CA TYR A 93 -1.69 -9.81 -8.02
C TYR A 93 -2.91 -8.99 -8.44
N GLY A 94 -3.46 -8.18 -7.51
CA GLY A 94 -4.49 -7.19 -7.81
C GLY A 94 -4.19 -5.84 -7.15
N GLY A 95 -4.62 -4.75 -7.80
CA GLY A 95 -4.53 -3.40 -7.28
C GLY A 95 -3.21 -2.68 -7.57
N LYS A 96 -2.80 -1.80 -6.65
CA LYS A 96 -1.64 -0.92 -6.81
C LYS A 96 -0.33 -1.69 -6.86
N TRP A 97 0.37 -1.57 -7.99
CA TRP A 97 1.70 -2.14 -8.20
C TRP A 97 2.82 -1.17 -7.79
N HIS A 98 3.04 -0.16 -8.57
CA HIS A 98 3.96 0.96 -8.37
C HIS A 98 5.40 0.57 -7.95
N VAL A 99 5.89 -0.60 -8.37
CA VAL A 99 7.29 -0.98 -8.12
C VAL A 99 8.24 -0.15 -8.99
N HIS A 100 8.00 -0.09 -10.30
CA HIS A 100 8.78 0.71 -11.25
C HIS A 100 7.91 1.41 -12.29
N THR A 101 6.67 0.99 -12.44
CA THR A 101 5.63 1.62 -13.27
C THR A 101 4.36 1.76 -12.48
N PRO A 102 3.44 2.68 -12.83
CA PRO A 102 2.15 2.80 -12.16
C PRO A 102 1.32 1.52 -12.19
N SER A 103 1.34 0.79 -13.28
CA SER A 103 0.63 -0.47 -13.47
C SER A 103 1.59 -1.65 -13.56
N MET A 104 1.14 -2.81 -13.08
CA MET A 104 1.88 -4.04 -13.19
C MET A 104 1.80 -4.59 -14.62
N PRO A 105 2.93 -4.84 -15.28
CA PRO A 105 2.96 -5.62 -16.50
C PRO A 105 2.68 -7.10 -16.16
N ASP A 106 1.70 -7.68 -16.82
CA ASP A 106 1.29 -9.06 -16.57
C ASP A 106 2.44 -10.04 -16.81
N GLY A 107 2.69 -10.90 -15.84
CA GLY A 107 3.75 -11.91 -15.87
C GLY A 107 5.17 -11.41 -15.58
N GLU A 108 5.44 -10.10 -15.57
CA GLU A 108 6.82 -9.58 -15.53
C GLU A 108 7.56 -9.89 -14.22
N PHE A 109 6.87 -9.90 -13.09
CA PHE A 109 7.42 -10.25 -11.78
C PHE A 109 6.96 -11.61 -11.27
N GLY A 110 6.47 -12.46 -12.17
CA GLY A 110 5.98 -13.80 -11.82
C GLY A 110 4.56 -13.79 -11.24
N PHE A 111 3.76 -12.77 -11.48
CA PHE A 111 2.35 -12.71 -11.09
C PHE A 111 1.46 -12.57 -12.32
N SER A 112 0.28 -13.21 -12.28
CA SER A 112 -0.83 -12.89 -13.17
C SER A 112 -1.68 -11.78 -12.53
N THR A 113 -2.17 -10.84 -13.34
CA THR A 113 -2.99 -9.73 -12.84
C THR A 113 -4.45 -10.15 -12.78
N ILE A 114 -5.06 -10.02 -11.59
CA ILE A 114 -6.50 -10.30 -11.39
C ILE A 114 -7.36 -9.03 -11.34
N HIS A 115 -6.75 -7.87 -11.04
CA HIS A 115 -7.43 -6.59 -10.99
C HIS A 115 -6.44 -5.44 -11.27
N PRO A 116 -6.84 -4.42 -12.06
CA PRO A 116 -5.98 -3.26 -12.31
C PRO A 116 -5.76 -2.41 -11.06
N HIS A 117 -4.93 -1.37 -11.17
CA HIS A 117 -4.71 -0.39 -10.09
C HIS A 117 -6.00 0.41 -9.86
N ASN A 118 -6.87 -0.11 -9.02
CA ASN A 118 -8.10 0.52 -8.55
C ASN A 118 -8.61 -0.24 -7.33
N ASP A 119 -9.04 0.46 -6.29
CA ASP A 119 -9.60 -0.18 -5.10
C ASP A 119 -11.06 -0.60 -5.30
N ASN A 120 -11.78 0.08 -6.23
CA ASN A 120 -13.15 -0.32 -6.58
C ASN A 120 -13.14 -1.67 -7.29
N GLY A 121 -13.78 -2.66 -6.72
CA GLY A 121 -13.85 -4.03 -7.25
C GLY A 121 -12.65 -4.92 -6.89
N LEU A 122 -11.62 -4.40 -6.23
CA LEU A 122 -10.43 -5.17 -5.85
C LEU A 122 -10.75 -6.27 -4.83
N ALA A 123 -11.59 -5.96 -3.85
CA ALA A 123 -12.02 -6.93 -2.85
C ALA A 123 -12.81 -8.07 -3.49
N GLU A 124 -13.76 -7.75 -4.36
CA GLU A 124 -14.59 -8.70 -5.09
C GLU A 124 -13.74 -9.59 -6.01
N ALA A 125 -12.80 -9.01 -6.74
CA ALA A 125 -11.88 -9.76 -7.60
C ALA A 125 -10.97 -10.70 -6.77
N SER A 126 -10.55 -10.25 -5.59
CA SER A 126 -9.75 -11.06 -4.67
C SER A 126 -10.56 -12.22 -4.10
N VAL A 127 -11.81 -11.99 -3.69
CA VAL A 127 -12.72 -13.04 -3.22
C VAL A 127 -13.00 -14.03 -4.34
N ALA A 128 -13.32 -13.55 -5.55
CA ALA A 128 -13.56 -14.41 -6.70
C ALA A 128 -12.35 -15.30 -7.03
N PHE A 129 -11.12 -14.79 -6.88
CA PHE A 129 -9.91 -15.60 -7.01
C PHE A 129 -9.84 -16.68 -5.92
N LEU A 130 -10.12 -16.33 -4.66
CA LEU A 130 -10.07 -17.27 -3.53
C LEU A 130 -11.12 -18.40 -3.61
N GLU A 131 -12.27 -18.14 -4.23
CA GLU A 131 -13.36 -19.10 -4.42
C GLU A 131 -13.13 -20.05 -5.60
N GLN A 132 -12.14 -19.80 -6.44
CA GLN A 132 -11.80 -20.69 -7.54
C GLN A 132 -11.21 -22.02 -7.02
N LYS A 133 -11.35 -23.05 -7.83
CA LYS A 133 -10.67 -24.32 -7.57
C LYS A 133 -9.23 -24.22 -8.02
N HIS A 134 -8.30 -24.14 -7.07
CA HIS A 134 -6.87 -24.16 -7.35
C HIS A 134 -6.32 -25.57 -7.43
N SER A 135 -5.51 -25.84 -8.44
CA SER A 135 -4.79 -27.12 -8.58
C SER A 135 -3.45 -27.15 -7.84
N LYS A 136 -2.98 -25.95 -7.41
CA LYS A 136 -1.72 -25.72 -6.69
C LYS A 136 -2.01 -24.81 -5.50
N PRO A 137 -1.12 -24.78 -4.49
CA PRO A 137 -1.18 -23.70 -3.51
C PRO A 137 -1.00 -22.35 -4.22
N PHE A 138 -1.64 -21.32 -3.72
CA PHE A 138 -1.55 -19.99 -4.34
C PHE A 138 -0.84 -18.98 -3.44
N PHE A 139 -0.26 -17.98 -4.05
CA PHE A 139 0.26 -16.78 -3.43
C PHE A 139 -0.44 -15.56 -4.05
N LEU A 140 -1.39 -14.99 -3.32
CA LEU A 140 -2.16 -13.82 -3.74
C LEU A 140 -1.62 -12.57 -3.05
N VAL A 141 -1.33 -11.54 -3.83
CA VAL A 141 -1.01 -10.19 -3.34
C VAL A 141 -2.14 -9.24 -3.70
N VAL A 142 -2.62 -8.49 -2.71
CA VAL A 142 -3.70 -7.50 -2.84
C VAL A 142 -3.16 -6.16 -2.39
N GLY A 143 -2.96 -5.25 -3.33
CA GLY A 143 -2.39 -3.92 -3.09
C GLY A 143 -3.46 -2.82 -3.15
N PHE A 144 -3.96 -2.36 -2.00
CA PHE A 144 -4.87 -1.22 -1.94
C PHE A 144 -4.12 0.10 -2.13
N ASP A 145 -4.72 1.04 -2.84
CA ASP A 145 -4.24 2.42 -2.90
C ASP A 145 -4.61 3.20 -1.63
N ASN A 146 -5.75 2.90 -1.03
CA ASN A 146 -6.16 3.51 0.23
C ASN A 146 -5.18 3.17 1.39
N PRO A 147 -4.89 4.15 2.30
CA PRO A 147 -5.44 5.51 2.39
C PRO A 147 -4.66 6.60 1.61
N HIS A 148 -3.80 6.26 0.65
CA HIS A 148 -3.00 7.22 -0.14
C HIS A 148 -3.87 8.27 -0.86
N ASN A 149 -5.05 7.91 -1.37
CA ASN A 149 -5.96 8.82 -2.07
C ASN A 149 -6.55 9.94 -1.18
N ILE A 150 -6.27 9.97 0.11
CA ILE A 150 -6.53 11.16 0.95
C ILE A 150 -5.76 12.40 0.45
N CYS A 151 -4.64 12.20 -0.26
CA CYS A 151 -3.86 13.28 -0.85
C CYS A 151 -4.66 14.01 -1.93
N GLU A 152 -5.33 13.27 -2.81
CA GLU A 152 -6.18 13.79 -3.87
C GLU A 152 -7.45 14.43 -3.27
N TYR A 153 -8.05 13.75 -2.30
CA TYR A 153 -9.22 14.27 -1.58
C TYR A 153 -8.92 15.62 -0.92
N ALA A 154 -7.81 15.73 -0.20
CA ALA A 154 -7.41 16.97 0.48
C ALA A 154 -7.12 18.13 -0.49
N ARG A 155 -6.85 17.84 -1.76
CA ARG A 155 -6.65 18.81 -2.83
C ARG A 155 -7.91 19.08 -3.67
N SER A 156 -9.04 18.50 -3.29
CA SER A 156 -10.29 18.54 -4.06
C SER A 156 -10.10 18.04 -5.51
N GLN A 157 -9.24 17.05 -5.68
CA GLN A 157 -8.97 16.39 -6.96
C GLN A 157 -9.87 15.16 -7.14
N ASN A 158 -10.01 14.69 -8.36
CA ASN A 158 -10.66 13.42 -8.63
C ASN A 158 -9.87 12.27 -7.97
N LEU A 159 -10.60 11.26 -7.50
CA LEU A 159 -10.03 10.05 -6.91
C LEU A 159 -9.87 8.97 -8.00
N PRO A 160 -8.69 8.84 -8.63
CA PRO A 160 -8.54 7.99 -9.81
C PRO A 160 -8.53 6.49 -9.49
N PHE A 161 -8.21 6.12 -8.24
CA PHE A 161 -7.93 4.74 -7.85
C PHE A 161 -8.88 4.20 -6.76
N GLY A 162 -10.02 4.80 -6.58
CA GLY A 162 -11.04 4.36 -5.64
C GLY A 162 -11.78 5.51 -5.00
N ASN A 163 -13.06 5.30 -4.73
CA ASN A 163 -13.89 6.30 -4.08
C ASN A 163 -13.67 6.27 -2.56
N LEU A 164 -13.71 7.45 -1.94
CA LEU A 164 -13.81 7.60 -0.50
C LEU A 164 -15.27 7.93 -0.16
N PRO A 165 -15.94 7.14 0.68
CA PRO A 165 -17.26 7.53 1.17
C PRO A 165 -17.11 8.79 2.06
N GLU A 166 -18.01 9.76 1.88
CA GLU A 166 -18.10 10.86 2.84
C GLU A 166 -18.75 10.34 4.11
N LEU A 167 -18.09 10.60 5.25
CA LEU A 167 -18.68 10.33 6.55
C LEU A 167 -19.58 11.50 6.95
N PRO A 168 -20.72 11.23 7.63
CA PRO A 168 -21.51 12.26 8.28
C PRO A 168 -20.64 13.08 9.25
N GLN A 169 -20.92 14.36 9.35
CA GLN A 169 -20.09 15.28 10.16
C GLN A 169 -20.05 14.91 11.65
N ASP A 170 -21.10 14.30 12.16
CA ASP A 170 -21.20 13.80 13.55
C ASP A 170 -20.37 12.53 13.79
N GLU A 171 -19.91 11.86 12.71
CA GLU A 171 -18.99 10.72 12.79
C GLU A 171 -17.51 11.13 12.62
N TRP A 172 -17.24 12.43 12.41
CA TRP A 172 -15.87 12.89 12.25
C TRP A 172 -15.10 12.75 13.56
N PRO A 173 -13.87 12.28 13.52
CA PRO A 173 -13.02 12.22 14.70
C PRO A 173 -12.74 13.62 15.25
N GLY A 174 -12.50 13.72 16.55
CA GLY A 174 -12.06 14.95 17.18
C GLY A 174 -10.74 15.44 16.59
N LEU A 175 -10.50 16.74 16.67
CA LEU A 175 -9.21 17.29 16.25
C LEU A 175 -8.09 16.74 17.15
N PRO A 176 -6.95 16.32 16.58
CA PRO A 176 -5.83 15.83 17.37
C PRO A 176 -5.31 16.91 18.32
N SER A 177 -4.82 16.51 19.49
CA SER A 177 -4.37 17.43 20.54
C SER A 177 -3.28 18.42 20.11
N ASN A 178 -2.54 18.08 19.07
CA ASN A 178 -1.50 18.92 18.45
C ASN A 178 -1.99 19.73 17.24
N PHE A 179 -3.29 19.75 16.97
CA PHE A 179 -3.88 20.50 15.86
C PHE A 179 -3.77 22.03 16.02
N ALA A 180 -3.75 22.50 17.28
CA ALA A 180 -3.55 23.92 17.55
C ALA A 180 -2.21 24.39 16.92
N ARG A 181 -2.27 25.40 16.07
CA ARG A 181 -1.07 25.97 15.45
C ARG A 181 -0.07 26.36 16.54
N ASN A 182 1.14 25.82 16.45
CA ASN A 182 2.25 26.37 17.20
C ASN A 182 2.39 27.86 16.80
N PRO A 183 2.32 28.82 17.71
CA PRO A 183 2.38 30.25 17.40
C PRO A 183 3.70 30.65 16.71
N TYR A 184 4.73 29.80 16.78
CA TYR A 184 6.01 29.97 16.11
C TYR A 184 6.11 29.25 14.76
N ALA A 185 5.07 28.50 14.36
CA ALA A 185 5.05 27.84 13.07
C ALA A 185 4.73 28.86 11.97
N VAL A 186 5.71 29.16 11.13
CA VAL A 186 5.46 29.91 9.91
C VAL A 186 4.63 29.05 8.96
N SER A 187 3.55 29.62 8.44
CA SER A 187 2.59 28.92 7.53
C SER A 187 3.29 28.22 6.35
N TYR A 188 4.46 28.67 5.95
CA TYR A 188 5.28 28.10 4.89
C TYR A 188 5.89 26.74 5.24
N THR A 189 6.31 26.48 6.47
CA THR A 189 6.94 25.21 6.88
C THR A 189 5.92 24.08 7.05
N HIS A 190 4.67 24.39 7.35
CA HIS A 190 3.64 23.35 7.55
C HIS A 190 2.89 22.99 6.27
N LEU A 191 2.72 23.93 5.34
CA LEU A 191 2.05 23.67 4.06
C LEU A 191 2.97 22.99 3.04
N ARG A 192 4.29 23.27 3.08
CA ARG A 192 5.23 22.65 2.15
C ARG A 192 5.84 21.33 2.61
N ALA A 193 5.84 21.01 3.88
CA ALA A 193 6.27 19.67 4.33
C ALA A 193 5.41 18.56 3.71
N HIS A 194 4.12 18.84 3.43
CA HIS A 194 3.23 17.94 2.72
C HIS A 194 3.35 17.99 1.20
N GLU A 195 3.94 19.04 0.62
CA GLU A 195 4.12 19.17 -0.85
C GLU A 195 5.45 18.61 -1.33
N THR A 196 6.48 18.58 -0.50
CA THR A 196 7.82 18.11 -0.88
C THR A 196 7.92 16.59 -0.97
N ASP A 197 7.06 15.84 -0.31
CA ASP A 197 7.05 14.37 -0.37
C ASP A 197 6.57 13.80 -1.73
N GLN A 198 6.11 14.66 -2.64
CA GLN A 198 5.63 14.24 -3.97
C GLN A 198 6.61 14.48 -5.11
N TYR A 199 7.71 15.20 -4.87
CA TYR A 199 8.67 15.61 -5.93
C TYR A 199 10.14 15.26 -5.63
N LEU A 200 10.39 14.46 -4.59
CA LEU A 200 11.75 13.95 -4.32
C LEU A 200 11.88 12.48 -4.67
#